data_5dd54e5b96ab3e4329aed353108ccc11
#
_entry.id   5dd54e5b96ab3e4329aed353108ccc11
#
_cell.length_a   1.000
_cell.length_b   1.000
_cell.length_c   1.000
_cell.angle_alpha   90.00
_cell.angle_beta   90.00
_cell.angle_gamma   90.00
#
_symmetry.space_group_name_H-M   'P 1'
#
loop_
_entity.id
_entity.type
_entity.pdbx_description
1 polymer ?
#
loop_
_entity_poly.entity_id
_entity_poly.type
_entity_poly.pdbx_seq_one_letter_code
_entity_poly.pdbx_strand_id
1 'polypeptide(L)'
;MPDYTCERCLKEFSQKSHYDKHMNRKTPCQNNKKTLEKVVENIITNKIEPKKSEITLKNTITETDHASPKIEIATKNGEKTQQIVKGDCIEGMKKIKDDSVDIVICDPPYNIGKDFGNNSDRQKMDDYLVWCDEWIAECIRILKPAGTLYIYGFSEILAFIRVRININVRWIIWHYTNKVTPSLNFWQRTHESILCCYKEKPVFNKDDVREPYTETFLKNAAGKVRKATKGRFSNGEKETTYTAHANGALPRDVIKISALAGGAGKRERVDHPTQKPLELCAKLIKASKNGADTVLVVPFAGSGSECVAAKKHNINFIGYEINEDYVKLCNDRLSEVEVEVEVEVE
;
A
#
# COMPACT_ATOMS: atom_id res chain seq x y z
N MET A 1 -11.29 -6.81 -41.05
CA MET A 1 -11.02 -5.45 -40.51
C MET A 1 -12.35 -4.75 -40.40
N PRO A 2 -12.58 -3.88 -39.42
CA PRO A 2 -13.81 -3.09 -39.37
C PRO A 2 -13.85 -2.13 -40.56
N ASP A 3 -14.94 -2.13 -41.32
CA ASP A 3 -15.04 -1.34 -42.55
C ASP A 3 -15.50 0.10 -42.29
N TYR A 4 -15.99 0.41 -41.09
CA TYR A 4 -16.59 1.71 -40.77
C TYR A 4 -16.17 2.16 -39.38
N THR A 5 -15.53 3.34 -39.29
CA THR A 5 -15.12 3.94 -38.02
C THR A 5 -15.75 5.31 -37.83
N CYS A 6 -16.32 5.58 -36.66
CA CYS A 6 -16.85 6.90 -36.35
C CYS A 6 -15.69 7.87 -35.99
N GLU A 7 -15.46 8.87 -36.82
CA GLU A 7 -14.41 9.89 -36.61
C GLU A 7 -14.57 10.69 -35.30
N ARG A 8 -15.76 10.70 -34.72
CA ARG A 8 -16.10 11.46 -33.52
C ARG A 8 -15.72 10.75 -32.23
N CYS A 9 -16.07 9.44 -32.12
CA CYS A 9 -15.84 8.65 -30.91
C CYS A 9 -14.90 7.46 -31.11
N LEU A 10 -14.36 7.29 -32.32
CA LEU A 10 -13.43 6.23 -32.74
C LEU A 10 -14.01 4.80 -32.59
N LYS A 11 -15.32 4.67 -32.49
CA LYS A 11 -15.97 3.37 -32.44
C LYS A 11 -16.01 2.74 -33.83
N GLU A 12 -15.60 1.47 -33.88
CA GLU A 12 -15.55 0.65 -35.09
C GLU A 12 -16.81 -0.19 -35.25
N PHE A 13 -17.23 -0.41 -36.50
CA PHE A 13 -18.42 -1.20 -36.86
C PHE A 13 -18.07 -2.12 -38.02
N SER A 14 -18.48 -3.37 -37.92
CA SER A 14 -18.34 -4.37 -38.98
C SER A 14 -19.46 -4.33 -40.01
N GLN A 15 -20.54 -3.57 -39.77
CA GLN A 15 -21.71 -3.45 -40.66
C GLN A 15 -22.10 -1.99 -40.86
N LYS A 16 -22.33 -1.60 -42.12
CA LYS A 16 -22.74 -0.24 -42.49
C LYS A 16 -24.03 0.18 -41.79
N SER A 17 -25.01 -0.70 -41.67
CA SER A 17 -26.30 -0.40 -41.02
C SER A 17 -26.16 0.01 -39.56
N HIS A 18 -25.20 -0.56 -38.84
CA HIS A 18 -24.90 -0.20 -37.45
C HIS A 18 -24.16 1.13 -37.35
N TYR A 19 -23.27 1.39 -38.28
CA TYR A 19 -22.58 2.69 -38.42
C TYR A 19 -23.58 3.80 -38.72
N ASP A 20 -24.45 3.64 -39.72
CA ASP A 20 -25.48 4.62 -40.11
C ASP A 20 -26.43 4.91 -38.94
N LYS A 21 -26.83 3.86 -38.20
CA LYS A 21 -27.67 4.00 -36.99
C LYS A 21 -26.97 4.74 -35.86
N HIS A 22 -25.67 4.60 -35.75
CA HIS A 22 -24.84 5.32 -34.81
C HIS A 22 -24.70 6.80 -35.17
N MET A 23 -24.54 7.12 -36.47
CA MET A 23 -24.39 8.48 -36.96
C MET A 23 -25.69 9.28 -36.88
N ASN A 24 -26.84 8.63 -37.10
CA ASN A 24 -28.17 9.26 -37.19
C ASN A 24 -28.94 9.30 -35.87
N ARG A 25 -28.31 8.97 -34.72
CA ARG A 25 -29.01 9.02 -33.43
C ARG A 25 -29.25 10.46 -32.96
N LYS A 26 -30.37 10.68 -32.23
CA LYS A 26 -30.79 11.99 -31.72
C LYS A 26 -29.72 12.64 -30.80
N THR A 27 -29.01 11.86 -30.01
CA THR A 27 -27.92 12.33 -29.15
C THR A 27 -26.57 11.92 -29.75
N PRO A 28 -25.77 12.87 -30.25
CA PRO A 28 -24.44 12.58 -30.80
C PRO A 28 -23.50 11.89 -29.79
N CYS A 29 -22.58 11.08 -30.29
CA CYS A 29 -21.54 10.49 -29.45
C CYS A 29 -20.55 11.53 -28.92
N GLN A 30 -19.91 11.28 -27.79
CA GLN A 30 -18.84 12.13 -27.25
C GLN A 30 -17.65 12.20 -28.21
N ASN A 31 -16.99 13.36 -28.27
CA ASN A 31 -15.85 13.58 -29.15
C ASN A 31 -14.54 13.13 -28.47
N ASN A 32 -14.23 11.84 -28.57
CA ASN A 32 -13.03 11.25 -27.96
C ASN A 32 -11.73 11.71 -28.67
N LYS A 33 -11.80 12.16 -29.95
CA LYS A 33 -10.63 12.63 -30.68
C LYS A 33 -10.05 13.89 -30.06
N LYS A 34 -10.88 14.88 -29.73
CA LYS A 34 -10.45 16.10 -29.03
C LYS A 34 -9.91 15.86 -27.63
N THR A 35 -10.42 14.83 -26.94
CA THR A 35 -9.95 14.45 -25.60
C THR A 35 -8.58 13.77 -25.68
N LEU A 36 -8.38 12.88 -26.67
CA LEU A 36 -7.09 12.22 -26.90
C LEU A 36 -6.01 13.21 -27.40
N GLU A 37 -6.35 14.13 -28.28
CA GLU A 37 -5.44 15.18 -28.74
C GLU A 37 -4.97 16.07 -27.58
N LYS A 38 -5.87 16.48 -26.68
CA LYS A 38 -5.52 17.24 -25.46
C LYS A 38 -4.66 16.43 -24.48
N VAL A 39 -4.92 15.13 -24.33
CA VAL A 39 -4.11 14.27 -23.48
C VAL A 39 -2.71 14.06 -24.06
N VAL A 40 -2.61 13.87 -25.38
CA VAL A 40 -1.33 13.73 -26.10
C VAL A 40 -0.54 15.05 -26.06
N GLU A 41 -1.19 16.19 -26.26
CA GLU A 41 -0.56 17.52 -26.13
C GLU A 41 -0.03 17.76 -24.73
N ASN A 42 -0.82 17.44 -23.69
CA ASN A 42 -0.37 17.55 -22.29
C ASN A 42 0.80 16.60 -21.95
N ILE A 43 0.84 15.40 -22.54
CA ILE A 43 1.95 14.46 -22.34
C ILE A 43 3.21 14.97 -23.07
N ILE A 44 3.08 15.56 -24.23
CA ILE A 44 4.21 16.10 -25.02
C ILE A 44 4.74 17.38 -24.37
N THR A 45 3.88 18.29 -23.93
CA THR A 45 4.28 19.54 -23.26
C THR A 45 4.90 19.30 -21.88
N ASN A 46 4.45 18.27 -21.14
CA ASN A 46 5.06 17.92 -19.84
C ASN A 46 6.39 17.12 -19.97
N LYS A 47 6.75 16.64 -21.17
CA LYS A 47 8.02 15.93 -21.38
C LYS A 47 9.16 16.77 -21.95
N ILE A 48 8.89 18.00 -22.38
CA ILE A 48 9.89 18.86 -23.00
C ILE A 48 9.80 20.24 -22.35
N GLU A 49 10.41 20.40 -21.18
CA GLU A 49 11.19 21.57 -20.74
C GLU A 49 11.45 21.52 -19.23
N PRO A 50 12.71 21.59 -18.77
CA PRO A 50 12.97 22.05 -17.43
C PRO A 50 12.69 23.55 -17.42
N LYS A 51 11.63 23.99 -16.76
CA LYS A 51 11.37 25.43 -16.55
C LYS A 51 12.51 26.06 -15.77
N LYS A 52 13.46 26.67 -16.45
CA LYS A 52 14.25 27.78 -15.93
C LYS A 52 13.32 28.98 -15.83
N SER A 53 12.74 29.22 -14.69
CA SER A 53 12.16 30.51 -14.38
C SER A 53 13.29 31.43 -13.93
N GLU A 54 13.74 32.31 -14.79
CA GLU A 54 14.43 33.53 -14.40
C GLU A 54 13.43 34.41 -13.66
N ILE A 55 13.47 34.34 -12.34
CA ILE A 55 12.81 35.34 -11.48
C ILE A 55 13.86 36.43 -11.19
N THR A 56 13.63 37.58 -11.79
CA THR A 56 14.36 38.82 -11.48
C THR A 56 14.17 39.15 -10.01
N LEU A 57 15.25 39.02 -9.25
CA LEU A 57 15.33 39.44 -7.84
C LEU A 57 15.13 40.95 -7.73
N LYS A 58 13.98 41.39 -7.22
CA LYS A 58 13.90 42.62 -6.48
C LYS A 58 13.97 42.30 -4.99
N ASN A 59 15.09 42.67 -4.41
CA ASN A 59 15.33 42.64 -2.96
C ASN A 59 14.21 43.34 -2.22
N THR A 60 13.58 42.65 -1.28
CA THR A 60 13.22 43.25 0.01
C THR A 60 12.86 42.16 1.01
N ILE A 61 13.59 42.18 2.13
CA ILE A 61 13.22 41.70 3.48
C ILE A 61 13.34 40.20 3.77
N THR A 62 14.36 39.93 4.54
CA THR A 62 14.54 38.94 5.59
C THR A 62 13.26 38.50 6.27
N GLU A 63 12.71 37.34 5.84
CA GLU A 63 12.05 36.41 6.75
C GLU A 63 13.01 35.24 6.92
N THR A 64 13.61 35.14 8.08
CA THR A 64 14.31 33.96 8.54
C THR A 64 13.26 32.87 8.71
N ASP A 65 13.12 32.01 7.70
CA ASP A 65 12.44 30.74 7.81
C ASP A 65 13.17 29.91 8.87
N HIS A 66 12.76 30.10 10.13
CA HIS A 66 13.06 29.16 11.19
C HIS A 66 12.20 27.90 10.91
N ALA A 67 12.63 27.08 9.98
CA ALA A 67 12.12 25.72 9.84
C ALA A 67 12.27 25.08 11.21
N SER A 68 11.15 24.77 11.85
CA SER A 68 11.15 24.08 13.14
C SER A 68 12.00 22.82 13.01
N PRO A 69 12.86 22.49 13.98
CA PRO A 69 13.76 21.36 13.87
C PRO A 69 12.97 20.10 13.60
N LYS A 70 13.35 19.36 12.54
CA LYS A 70 12.69 18.12 12.19
C LYS A 70 12.88 17.09 13.30
N ILE A 71 11.82 16.33 13.58
CA ILE A 71 11.78 15.31 14.64
C ILE A 71 12.45 14.04 14.12
N GLU A 72 13.35 13.48 14.90
CA GLU A 72 13.88 12.13 14.74
C GLU A 72 13.19 11.20 15.76
N ILE A 73 12.58 10.13 15.24
CA ILE A 73 11.92 9.11 16.06
C ILE A 73 13.00 8.12 16.48
N ALA A 74 13.24 7.98 17.76
CA ALA A 74 14.33 7.14 18.27
C ALA A 74 14.00 6.59 19.66
N THR A 75 14.70 5.53 20.04
CA THR A 75 14.75 5.06 21.44
C THR A 75 15.47 6.11 22.29
N LYS A 76 14.82 6.56 23.35
CA LYS A 76 15.39 7.57 24.29
C LYS A 76 15.47 6.96 25.68
N ASN A 77 16.67 7.00 26.29
CA ASN A 77 16.90 6.45 27.65
C ASN A 77 16.46 4.97 27.80
N GLY A 78 16.57 4.16 26.74
CA GLY A 78 16.12 2.78 26.72
C GLY A 78 14.63 2.58 26.47
N GLU A 79 13.84 3.66 26.39
CA GLU A 79 12.41 3.58 26.10
C GLU A 79 12.11 3.86 24.64
N LYS A 80 11.20 3.07 24.04
CA LYS A 80 10.74 3.23 22.68
C LYS A 80 9.79 4.42 22.55
N THR A 81 9.94 5.21 21.50
CA THR A 81 8.92 6.18 21.10
C THR A 81 7.71 5.42 20.52
N GLN A 82 6.57 5.44 21.23
CA GLN A 82 5.35 4.70 20.86
C GLN A 82 4.14 5.60 21.11
N GLN A 83 3.67 6.30 20.08
CA GLN A 83 2.60 7.30 20.29
C GLN A 83 1.62 7.38 19.12
N ILE A 84 0.38 7.75 19.45
CA ILE A 84 -0.65 8.17 18.50
C ILE A 84 -0.77 9.70 18.61
N VAL A 85 -0.69 10.36 17.47
CA VAL A 85 -0.81 11.81 17.35
C VAL A 85 -2.14 12.16 16.70
N LYS A 86 -2.99 12.90 17.39
CA LYS A 86 -4.20 13.48 16.80
C LYS A 86 -3.83 14.55 15.80
N GLY A 87 -4.20 14.39 14.54
CA GLY A 87 -3.97 15.40 13.51
C GLY A 87 -3.85 14.82 12.11
N ASP A 88 -3.68 15.74 11.16
CA ASP A 88 -3.43 15.42 9.76
C ASP A 88 -2.05 14.77 9.58
N CYS A 89 -2.02 13.66 8.84
CA CYS A 89 -0.79 12.89 8.65
C CYS A 89 0.25 13.63 7.78
N ILE A 90 -0.18 14.42 6.81
CA ILE A 90 0.71 15.19 5.92
C ILE A 90 1.44 16.23 6.75
N GLU A 91 0.70 17.02 7.54
CA GLU A 91 1.27 18.02 8.43
C GLU A 91 2.15 17.39 9.54
N GLY A 92 1.76 16.20 10.01
CA GLY A 92 2.57 15.43 10.95
C GLY A 92 3.88 14.94 10.35
N MET A 93 3.83 14.31 9.18
CA MET A 93 5.01 13.79 8.49
C MET A 93 5.99 14.87 8.03
N LYS A 94 5.53 16.07 7.66
CA LYS A 94 6.41 17.22 7.35
C LYS A 94 7.41 17.54 8.46
N LYS A 95 7.08 17.22 9.72
CA LYS A 95 7.94 17.41 10.89
C LYS A 95 8.98 16.31 11.06
N ILE A 96 8.81 15.15 10.39
CA ILE A 96 9.74 14.02 10.47
C ILE A 96 10.93 14.27 9.55
N LYS A 97 12.13 13.90 10.02
CA LYS A 97 13.38 13.99 9.26
C LYS A 97 13.33 13.12 8.00
N ASP A 98 13.92 13.60 6.91
CA ASP A 98 14.08 12.86 5.66
C ASP A 98 14.89 11.57 5.90
N ASP A 99 14.60 10.51 5.17
CA ASP A 99 15.34 9.24 5.19
C ASP A 99 15.57 8.67 6.61
N SER A 100 14.58 8.82 7.53
CA SER A 100 14.71 8.41 8.92
C SER A 100 13.82 7.25 9.36
N VAL A 101 12.88 6.82 8.50
CA VAL A 101 11.85 5.81 8.81
C VAL A 101 12.14 4.51 8.07
N ASP A 102 12.14 3.38 8.78
CA ASP A 102 12.39 2.06 8.19
C ASP A 102 11.14 1.49 7.52
N ILE A 103 9.98 1.69 8.13
CA ILE A 103 8.72 1.13 7.67
C ILE A 103 7.63 2.21 7.68
N VAL A 104 6.88 2.31 6.58
CA VAL A 104 5.64 3.09 6.55
C VAL A 104 4.51 2.15 6.16
N ILE A 105 3.40 2.13 6.90
CA ILE A 105 2.22 1.33 6.57
C ILE A 105 1.01 2.25 6.49
N CYS A 106 0.41 2.32 5.30
CA CYS A 106 -0.72 3.20 4.98
C CYS A 106 -1.98 2.38 4.71
N ASP A 107 -3.04 2.64 5.48
CA ASP A 107 -4.40 2.17 5.21
C ASP A 107 -5.32 3.40 4.99
N PRO A 108 -5.14 4.12 3.86
CA PRO A 108 -5.89 5.35 3.61
C PRO A 108 -7.38 5.06 3.38
N PRO A 109 -8.28 6.04 3.49
CA PRO A 109 -9.63 5.94 2.94
C PRO A 109 -9.58 5.55 1.46
N TYR A 110 -10.40 4.55 1.03
CA TYR A 110 -10.32 4.00 -0.34
C TYR A 110 -11.22 4.72 -1.35
N ASN A 111 -11.87 5.80 -0.95
CA ASN A 111 -12.85 6.55 -1.75
C ASN A 111 -14.04 5.69 -2.23
N ILE A 112 -14.52 4.78 -1.38
CA ILE A 112 -15.61 3.83 -1.66
C ILE A 112 -16.90 4.18 -0.91
N GLY A 113 -16.94 5.33 -0.26
CA GLY A 113 -18.10 5.85 0.46
C GLY A 113 -18.31 5.26 1.84
N LYS A 114 -17.24 4.80 2.51
CA LYS A 114 -17.31 4.43 3.93
C LYS A 114 -17.40 5.66 4.81
N ASP A 115 -18.13 5.52 5.90
CA ASP A 115 -18.22 6.56 6.91
C ASP A 115 -17.12 6.38 7.96
N PHE A 116 -16.18 7.33 8.00
CA PHE A 116 -15.13 7.44 9.02
C PHE A 116 -15.40 8.63 9.97
N GLY A 117 -16.64 9.13 9.98
CA GLY A 117 -17.05 10.28 10.80
C GLY A 117 -16.77 11.65 10.18
N ASN A 118 -16.26 11.74 8.94
CA ASN A 118 -15.86 12.99 8.32
C ASN A 118 -16.19 13.13 6.83
N ASN A 119 -16.96 12.24 6.24
CA ASN A 119 -17.30 12.19 4.81
C ASN A 119 -16.09 12.20 3.83
N SER A 120 -14.87 11.96 4.30
CA SER A 120 -13.65 12.04 3.49
C SER A 120 -13.53 10.96 2.42
N ASP A 121 -14.32 9.89 2.50
CA ASP A 121 -14.28 8.72 1.60
C ASP A 121 -15.25 8.83 0.40
N ARG A 122 -15.67 10.07 0.05
CA ARG A 122 -16.59 10.35 -1.09
C ARG A 122 -16.14 11.57 -1.88
N GLN A 123 -14.89 11.55 -2.34
CA GLN A 123 -14.35 12.64 -3.14
C GLN A 123 -14.49 12.34 -4.64
N LYS A 124 -14.42 13.38 -5.47
CA LYS A 124 -14.17 13.19 -6.90
C LYS A 124 -12.81 12.50 -7.08
N MET A 125 -12.71 11.58 -8.03
CA MET A 125 -11.49 10.78 -8.21
C MET A 125 -10.24 11.63 -8.40
N ASP A 126 -10.33 12.70 -9.19
CA ASP A 126 -9.19 13.58 -9.45
C ASP A 126 -8.71 14.29 -8.18
N ASP A 127 -9.63 14.80 -7.36
CA ASP A 127 -9.31 15.47 -6.09
C ASP A 127 -8.72 14.45 -5.08
N TYR A 128 -9.28 13.25 -5.02
CA TYR A 128 -8.76 12.15 -4.20
C TYR A 128 -7.33 11.77 -4.60
N LEU A 129 -7.03 11.70 -5.90
CA LEU A 129 -5.71 11.35 -6.39
C LEU A 129 -4.67 12.45 -6.14
N VAL A 130 -5.06 13.73 -6.19
CA VAL A 130 -4.19 14.86 -5.80
C VAL A 130 -3.83 14.76 -4.31
N TRP A 131 -4.81 14.51 -3.46
CA TRP A 131 -4.55 14.25 -2.03
C TRP A 131 -3.65 13.02 -1.81
N CYS A 132 -3.83 11.96 -2.62
CA CYS A 132 -2.93 10.79 -2.56
C CYS A 132 -1.49 11.15 -2.91
N ASP A 133 -1.27 12.00 -3.92
CA ASP A 133 0.07 12.44 -4.31
C ASP A 133 0.79 13.15 -3.14
N GLU A 134 0.08 13.95 -2.35
CA GLU A 134 0.65 14.70 -1.23
C GLU A 134 1.15 13.78 -0.11
N TRP A 135 0.32 12.87 0.42
CA TRP A 135 0.76 11.99 1.50
C TRP A 135 1.76 10.92 1.01
N ILE A 136 1.67 10.46 -0.24
CA ILE A 136 2.66 9.53 -0.82
C ILE A 136 4.03 10.19 -0.91
N ALA A 137 4.09 11.46 -1.35
CA ALA A 137 5.34 12.21 -1.43
C ALA A 137 6.02 12.30 -0.06
N GLU A 138 5.26 12.59 1.01
CA GLU A 138 5.78 12.63 2.37
C GLU A 138 6.23 11.26 2.87
N CYS A 139 5.45 10.19 2.61
CA CYS A 139 5.85 8.82 2.93
C CYS A 139 7.18 8.44 2.27
N ILE A 140 7.35 8.78 0.99
CA ILE A 140 8.58 8.51 0.26
C ILE A 140 9.73 9.38 0.79
N ARG A 141 9.49 10.64 1.13
CA ARG A 141 10.52 11.56 1.67
C ARG A 141 11.13 11.03 2.97
N ILE A 142 10.28 10.63 3.93
CA ILE A 142 10.73 10.15 5.25
C ILE A 142 11.33 8.73 5.21
N LEU A 143 11.01 7.93 4.18
CA LEU A 143 11.44 6.54 4.06
C LEU A 143 12.96 6.46 3.82
N LYS A 144 13.66 5.64 4.60
CA LYS A 144 15.08 5.32 4.38
C LYS A 144 15.31 4.68 3.00
N PRO A 145 16.53 4.75 2.42
CA PRO A 145 16.85 4.06 1.15
C PRO A 145 16.50 2.58 1.14
N ALA A 146 16.82 1.84 2.22
CA ALA A 146 16.51 0.42 2.41
C ALA A 146 15.18 0.16 3.13
N GLY A 147 14.36 1.20 3.33
CA GLY A 147 13.05 1.10 3.98
C GLY A 147 11.95 0.57 3.06
N THR A 148 10.81 0.22 3.65
CA THR A 148 9.65 -0.30 2.92
C THR A 148 8.39 0.49 3.25
N LEU A 149 7.67 0.92 2.21
CA LEU A 149 6.35 1.54 2.29
C LEU A 149 5.29 0.54 1.82
N TYR A 150 4.34 0.21 2.68
CA TYR A 150 3.17 -0.59 2.34
C TYR A 150 1.93 0.28 2.23
N ILE A 151 1.14 0.11 1.16
CA ILE A 151 -0.11 0.84 0.93
C ILE A 151 -1.21 -0.19 0.67
N TYR A 152 -2.18 -0.27 1.59
CA TYR A 152 -3.37 -1.11 1.42
C TYR A 152 -4.38 -0.45 0.47
N GLY A 153 -5.18 -1.28 -0.19
CA GLY A 153 -6.31 -0.79 -0.97
C GLY A 153 -6.97 -1.86 -1.83
N PHE A 154 -8.08 -1.49 -2.42
CA PHE A 154 -8.64 -2.30 -3.49
C PHE A 154 -7.84 -2.14 -4.77
N SER A 155 -7.71 -3.22 -5.53
CA SER A 155 -6.92 -3.23 -6.78
C SER A 155 -7.30 -2.12 -7.74
N GLU A 156 -8.60 -1.81 -7.82
CA GLU A 156 -9.16 -0.78 -8.70
C GLU A 156 -8.63 0.62 -8.38
N ILE A 157 -8.50 0.93 -7.08
CA ILE A 157 -7.98 2.23 -6.61
C ILE A 157 -6.46 2.23 -6.65
N LEU A 158 -5.83 1.15 -6.19
CA LEU A 158 -4.37 1.04 -6.21
C LEU A 158 -3.77 1.09 -7.61
N ALA A 159 -4.52 0.73 -8.65
CA ALA A 159 -4.08 0.87 -10.04
C ALA A 159 -3.81 2.34 -10.41
N PHE A 160 -4.66 3.28 -9.96
CA PHE A 160 -4.45 4.71 -10.16
C PHE A 160 -3.31 5.26 -9.29
N ILE A 161 -3.20 4.78 -8.05
CA ILE A 161 -2.13 5.17 -7.13
C ILE A 161 -0.77 4.66 -7.64
N ARG A 162 -0.71 3.40 -8.13
CA ARG A 162 0.54 2.77 -8.59
C ARG A 162 1.26 3.58 -9.68
N VAL A 163 0.52 4.12 -10.64
CA VAL A 163 1.12 4.88 -11.75
C VAL A 163 1.68 6.24 -11.32
N ARG A 164 1.37 6.71 -10.11
CA ARG A 164 1.84 7.95 -9.51
C ARG A 164 3.08 7.76 -8.63
N ILE A 165 3.40 6.51 -8.25
CA ILE A 165 4.57 6.18 -7.44
C ILE A 165 5.80 6.04 -8.33
N ASN A 166 6.84 6.84 -8.06
CA ASN A 166 8.07 6.93 -8.86
C ASN A 166 9.23 6.06 -8.33
N ILE A 167 8.97 5.20 -7.34
CA ILE A 167 9.93 4.23 -6.80
C ILE A 167 9.53 2.79 -7.17
N ASN A 168 10.36 1.81 -6.83
CA ASN A 168 10.08 0.40 -7.12
C ASN A 168 8.83 -0.07 -6.38
N VAL A 169 8.03 -0.95 -7.01
CA VAL A 169 6.82 -1.50 -6.41
C VAL A 169 6.68 -2.98 -6.72
N ARG A 170 6.40 -3.78 -5.69
CA ARG A 170 5.90 -5.13 -5.76
C ARG A 170 4.42 -5.14 -5.36
N TRP A 171 3.58 -5.78 -6.14
CA TRP A 171 2.17 -6.00 -5.79
C TRP A 171 2.05 -7.24 -4.92
N ILE A 172 1.42 -7.10 -3.74
CA ILE A 172 1.14 -8.19 -2.80
C ILE A 172 -0.38 -8.34 -2.71
N ILE A 173 -0.87 -9.56 -2.57
CA ILE A 173 -2.28 -9.87 -2.39
C ILE A 173 -2.49 -10.41 -0.98
N TRP A 174 -3.31 -9.76 -0.19
CA TRP A 174 -3.86 -10.32 1.03
C TRP A 174 -5.14 -11.08 0.69
N HIS A 175 -5.06 -12.41 0.72
CA HIS A 175 -6.16 -13.31 0.40
C HIS A 175 -6.85 -13.84 1.66
N TYR A 176 -8.17 -13.77 1.68
CA TYR A 176 -9.03 -14.28 2.75
C TYR A 176 -10.28 -14.96 2.18
N THR A 177 -10.77 -16.01 2.86
CA THR A 177 -11.93 -16.80 2.40
C THR A 177 -13.12 -16.71 3.35
N ASN A 178 -12.93 -16.10 4.52
CA ASN A 178 -13.93 -16.08 5.60
C ASN A 178 -14.78 -14.79 5.64
N LYS A 179 -14.51 -13.81 4.79
CA LYS A 179 -15.32 -12.60 4.63
C LYS A 179 -15.98 -12.65 3.27
N VAL A 180 -17.22 -13.06 3.26
CA VAL A 180 -18.01 -13.15 2.03
C VAL A 180 -19.14 -12.14 2.12
N THR A 181 -19.04 -11.05 1.33
CA THR A 181 -20.22 -10.29 0.97
C THR A 181 -20.73 -10.93 -0.31
N PRO A 182 -21.90 -11.61 -0.28
CA PRO A 182 -22.34 -12.34 -1.45
C PRO A 182 -22.58 -11.37 -2.61
N SER A 183 -21.85 -11.57 -3.69
CA SER A 183 -22.20 -11.02 -4.99
C SER A 183 -22.92 -12.12 -5.75
N LEU A 184 -24.24 -12.03 -5.82
CA LEU A 184 -25.05 -13.09 -6.40
C LEU A 184 -24.84 -13.25 -7.92
N ASN A 185 -24.40 -12.19 -8.59
CA ASN A 185 -24.32 -12.12 -10.05
C ASN A 185 -22.92 -11.78 -10.57
N PHE A 186 -21.89 -11.80 -9.71
CA PHE A 186 -20.53 -11.50 -10.12
C PHE A 186 -19.48 -12.18 -9.21
N TRP A 187 -18.20 -12.02 -9.53
CA TRP A 187 -17.09 -12.57 -8.76
C TRP A 187 -17.07 -11.98 -7.34
N GLN A 188 -16.94 -12.85 -6.34
CA GLN A 188 -16.84 -12.44 -4.95
C GLN A 188 -15.44 -11.92 -4.64
N ARG A 189 -15.36 -10.80 -3.93
CA ARG A 189 -14.08 -10.28 -3.47
C ARG A 189 -13.56 -11.09 -2.30
N THR A 190 -12.41 -11.73 -2.49
CA THR A 190 -11.73 -12.56 -1.49
C THR A 190 -10.31 -12.07 -1.22
N HIS A 191 -9.99 -10.84 -1.63
CA HIS A 191 -8.68 -10.26 -1.40
C HIS A 191 -8.74 -8.74 -1.31
N GLU A 192 -7.72 -8.19 -0.66
CA GLU A 192 -7.27 -6.80 -0.80
C GLU A 192 -5.85 -6.81 -1.34
N SER A 193 -5.43 -5.70 -1.93
CA SER A 193 -4.09 -5.54 -2.48
C SER A 193 -3.23 -4.67 -1.58
N ILE A 194 -1.92 -4.88 -1.66
CA ILE A 194 -0.92 -4.09 -0.94
C ILE A 194 0.18 -3.73 -1.93
N LEU A 195 0.46 -2.44 -2.10
CA LEU A 195 1.66 -2.01 -2.80
C LEU A 195 2.83 -2.03 -1.82
N CYS A 196 3.85 -2.82 -2.08
CA CYS A 196 5.12 -2.84 -1.35
C CYS A 196 6.12 -2.01 -2.14
N CYS A 197 6.38 -0.78 -1.68
CA CYS A 197 7.18 0.21 -2.36
C CYS A 197 8.54 0.38 -1.68
N TYR A 198 9.62 0.58 -2.46
CA TYR A 198 10.98 0.72 -1.95
C TYR A 198 11.86 1.54 -2.90
N LYS A 199 12.78 2.32 -2.32
CA LYS A 199 13.73 3.14 -3.10
C LYS A 199 14.83 2.26 -3.69
N GLU A 200 15.58 1.59 -2.82
CA GLU A 200 16.68 0.68 -3.14
C GLU A 200 16.33 -0.74 -2.73
N LYS A 201 17.32 -1.64 -2.63
CA LYS A 201 17.09 -3.00 -2.13
C LYS A 201 16.62 -2.91 -0.67
N PRO A 202 15.35 -3.29 -0.37
CA PRO A 202 14.82 -3.17 0.98
C PRO A 202 15.38 -4.23 1.93
N VAL A 203 15.35 -3.93 3.22
CA VAL A 203 15.50 -4.97 4.25
C VAL A 203 14.36 -5.97 4.09
N PHE A 204 14.69 -7.24 4.05
CA PHE A 204 13.71 -8.32 3.93
C PHE A 204 14.10 -9.55 4.74
N ASN A 205 13.49 -9.71 5.91
CA ASN A 205 13.72 -10.80 6.84
C ASN A 205 12.88 -12.02 6.45
N LYS A 206 13.31 -12.70 5.38
CA LYS A 206 12.57 -13.82 4.80
C LYS A 206 12.31 -14.96 5.80
N ASP A 207 13.20 -15.15 6.76
CA ASP A 207 13.13 -16.25 7.72
C ASP A 207 12.10 -16.00 8.83
N ASP A 208 11.83 -14.74 9.20
CA ASP A 208 10.84 -14.34 10.20
C ASP A 208 9.40 -14.44 9.67
N VAL A 209 9.23 -14.56 8.36
CA VAL A 209 7.92 -14.57 7.68
C VAL A 209 7.71 -15.79 6.80
N ARG A 210 8.48 -16.86 7.03
CA ARG A 210 8.30 -18.14 6.33
C ARG A 210 6.89 -18.69 6.51
N GLU A 211 6.49 -19.53 5.58
CA GLU A 211 5.16 -20.14 5.53
C GLU A 211 5.26 -21.67 5.69
N PRO A 212 4.26 -22.31 6.29
CA PRO A 212 4.24 -23.78 6.33
C PRO A 212 4.34 -24.38 4.93
N TYR A 213 5.09 -25.46 4.79
CA TYR A 213 5.04 -26.25 3.57
C TYR A 213 3.70 -26.95 3.44
N THR A 214 3.24 -27.14 2.21
CA THR A 214 2.10 -28.02 1.96
C THR A 214 2.52 -29.48 2.18
N GLU A 215 1.58 -30.30 2.68
CA GLU A 215 1.82 -31.74 2.84
C GLU A 215 2.25 -32.41 1.53
N THR A 216 1.65 -31.98 0.40
CA THR A 216 2.01 -32.46 -0.95
C THR A 216 3.47 -32.20 -1.27
N PHE A 217 4.02 -31.03 -0.91
CA PHE A 217 5.43 -30.71 -1.12
C PHE A 217 6.31 -31.63 -0.25
N LEU A 218 6.03 -31.73 1.05
CA LEU A 218 6.81 -32.56 1.98
C LEU A 218 6.82 -34.03 1.54
N LYS A 219 5.67 -34.57 1.15
CA LYS A 219 5.53 -35.96 0.73
C LYS A 219 6.17 -36.29 -0.62
N ASN A 220 6.06 -35.38 -1.59
CA ASN A 220 6.33 -35.69 -2.99
C ASN A 220 7.57 -34.99 -3.57
N ALA A 221 8.08 -33.92 -2.94
CA ALA A 221 9.12 -33.08 -3.51
C ALA A 221 10.35 -32.88 -2.60
N ALA A 222 10.14 -32.76 -1.29
CA ALA A 222 11.25 -32.53 -0.35
C ALA A 222 12.26 -33.66 -0.38
N GLY A 223 13.56 -33.33 -0.44
CA GLY A 223 14.67 -34.28 -0.46
C GLY A 223 14.87 -35.05 -1.76
N LYS A 224 14.02 -34.84 -2.78
CA LYS A 224 14.11 -35.57 -4.06
C LYS A 224 14.78 -34.71 -5.12
N VAL A 225 15.69 -35.34 -5.88
CA VAL A 225 16.30 -34.74 -7.08
C VAL A 225 15.22 -34.65 -8.16
N ARG A 226 15.06 -33.47 -8.76
CA ARG A 226 14.14 -33.24 -9.87
C ARG A 226 14.80 -32.45 -10.98
N LYS A 227 14.55 -32.88 -12.21
CA LYS A 227 14.82 -32.04 -13.38
C LYS A 227 13.87 -30.85 -13.43
N ALA A 228 14.41 -29.69 -13.74
CA ALA A 228 13.59 -28.52 -14.00
C ALA A 228 12.66 -28.79 -15.21
N THR A 229 11.41 -28.40 -15.12
CA THR A 229 10.49 -28.47 -16.25
C THR A 229 10.84 -27.37 -17.26
N LYS A 230 10.96 -27.71 -18.53
CA LYS A 230 11.14 -26.72 -19.60
C LYS A 230 9.95 -25.76 -19.64
N GLY A 231 10.22 -24.48 -19.59
CA GLY A 231 9.20 -23.43 -19.56
C GLY A 231 9.79 -22.04 -19.62
N ARG A 232 8.96 -21.01 -19.31
CA ARG A 232 9.36 -19.60 -19.41
C ARG A 232 10.65 -19.24 -18.67
N PHE A 233 10.94 -19.92 -17.56
CA PHE A 233 12.07 -19.61 -16.65
C PHE A 233 13.12 -20.71 -16.57
N SER A 234 13.02 -21.74 -17.41
CA SER A 234 13.94 -22.87 -17.40
C SER A 234 14.00 -23.54 -18.76
N ASN A 235 15.21 -23.90 -19.19
CA ASN A 235 15.43 -24.72 -20.39
C ASN A 235 15.24 -26.23 -20.15
N GLY A 236 14.98 -26.65 -18.90
CA GLY A 236 14.73 -28.05 -18.52
C GLY A 236 16.01 -28.87 -18.24
N GLU A 237 17.20 -28.25 -18.27
CA GLU A 237 18.48 -28.98 -18.13
C GLU A 237 18.95 -29.09 -16.67
N LYS A 238 18.54 -28.13 -15.82
CA LYS A 238 19.01 -28.06 -14.44
C LYS A 238 18.33 -29.11 -13.56
N GLU A 239 19.15 -29.91 -12.87
CA GLU A 239 18.67 -30.73 -11.76
C GLU A 239 18.81 -29.96 -10.44
N THR A 240 17.79 -30.11 -9.59
CA THR A 240 17.74 -29.43 -8.29
C THR A 240 17.13 -30.35 -7.25
N THR A 241 17.79 -30.42 -6.09
CA THR A 241 17.21 -31.04 -4.88
C THR A 241 16.58 -29.97 -4.03
N TYR A 242 15.28 -30.07 -3.77
CA TYR A 242 14.56 -29.13 -2.93
C TYR A 242 14.64 -29.59 -1.47
N THR A 243 15.59 -29.08 -0.72
CA THR A 243 15.67 -29.32 0.72
C THR A 243 14.64 -28.47 1.44
N ALA A 244 13.78 -29.12 2.24
CA ALA A 244 12.85 -28.40 3.10
C ALA A 244 13.63 -27.68 4.20
N HIS A 245 13.40 -26.37 4.36
CA HIS A 245 13.98 -25.59 5.43
C HIS A 245 13.20 -25.84 6.72
N ALA A 246 13.86 -25.93 7.89
CA ALA A 246 13.21 -26.24 9.15
C ALA A 246 12.05 -25.27 9.48
N ASN A 247 12.23 -23.97 9.21
CA ASN A 247 11.27 -22.93 9.51
C ASN A 247 10.21 -22.70 8.40
N GLY A 248 10.12 -23.60 7.39
CA GLY A 248 9.10 -23.50 6.35
C GLY A 248 9.58 -22.92 5.02
N ALA A 249 8.64 -22.75 4.11
CA ALA A 249 8.84 -22.22 2.76
C ALA A 249 9.11 -20.70 2.77
N LEU A 250 9.78 -20.20 1.73
CA LEU A 250 9.91 -18.76 1.52
C LEU A 250 8.53 -18.10 1.38
N PRO A 251 8.35 -16.89 1.93
CA PRO A 251 7.09 -16.17 1.85
C PRO A 251 6.73 -15.84 0.39
N ARG A 252 5.44 -15.83 0.11
CA ARG A 252 4.89 -15.50 -1.21
C ARG A 252 4.25 -14.13 -1.20
N ASP A 253 4.07 -13.56 -2.39
CA ASP A 253 3.35 -12.31 -2.60
C ASP A 253 1.82 -12.48 -2.56
N VAL A 254 1.31 -13.68 -2.30
CA VAL A 254 -0.08 -13.95 -1.92
C VAL A 254 -0.10 -14.41 -0.47
N ILE A 255 -0.47 -13.51 0.43
CA ILE A 255 -0.54 -13.73 1.87
C ILE A 255 -1.93 -14.25 2.22
N LYS A 256 -2.01 -15.44 2.80
CA LYS A 256 -3.28 -16.04 3.22
C LYS A 256 -3.48 -15.87 4.73
N ILE A 257 -4.24 -14.86 5.11
CA ILE A 257 -4.61 -14.54 6.49
C ILE A 257 -6.12 -14.25 6.52
N SER A 258 -6.81 -14.77 7.52
CA SER A 258 -8.25 -14.57 7.68
C SER A 258 -8.59 -13.08 7.92
N ALA A 259 -9.67 -12.60 7.33
CA ALA A 259 -10.22 -11.30 7.68
C ALA A 259 -10.90 -11.37 9.05
N LEU A 260 -11.02 -10.23 9.73
CA LEU A 260 -11.71 -10.11 11.02
C LEU A 260 -13.24 -10.18 10.84
N ALA A 261 -13.73 -11.34 10.42
CA ALA A 261 -15.15 -11.60 10.17
C ALA A 261 -15.60 -12.89 10.87
N GLY A 262 -16.86 -12.94 11.27
CA GLY A 262 -17.44 -14.09 11.97
C GLY A 262 -16.73 -14.41 13.28
N GLY A 263 -16.70 -15.68 13.65
CA GLY A 263 -16.10 -16.16 14.91
C GLY A 263 -14.58 -15.95 15.00
N ALA A 264 -13.87 -16.03 13.88
CA ALA A 264 -12.40 -15.89 13.85
C ALA A 264 -11.92 -14.49 14.29
N GLY A 265 -12.69 -13.44 14.00
CA GLY A 265 -12.35 -12.08 14.38
C GLY A 265 -12.89 -11.61 15.73
N LYS A 266 -13.73 -12.40 16.40
CA LYS A 266 -14.53 -11.94 17.54
C LYS A 266 -13.70 -11.40 18.72
N ARG A 267 -12.50 -11.93 18.93
CA ARG A 267 -11.62 -11.54 20.06
C ARG A 267 -10.78 -10.30 19.75
N GLU A 268 -10.53 -10.03 18.49
CA GLU A 268 -9.63 -8.96 18.05
C GLU A 268 -10.41 -7.72 17.57
N ARG A 269 -11.68 -7.93 17.15
CA ARG A 269 -12.49 -6.90 16.53
C ARG A 269 -12.85 -5.78 17.51
N VAL A 270 -12.66 -4.55 17.02
CA VAL A 270 -13.09 -3.32 17.69
C VAL A 270 -14.09 -2.58 16.81
N ASP A 271 -14.67 -1.53 17.32
CA ASP A 271 -15.64 -0.68 16.58
C ASP A 271 -14.91 0.22 15.57
N HIS A 272 -14.47 -0.41 14.47
CA HIS A 272 -13.85 0.26 13.33
C HIS A 272 -14.26 -0.49 12.04
N PRO A 273 -14.66 0.23 10.96
CA PRO A 273 -15.27 -0.41 9.79
C PRO A 273 -14.30 -1.25 8.95
N THR A 274 -13.00 -0.96 8.98
CA THR A 274 -12.00 -1.54 8.08
C THR A 274 -10.76 -2.05 8.82
N GLN A 275 -10.91 -2.48 10.09
CA GLN A 275 -9.79 -2.97 10.90
C GLN A 275 -8.98 -4.06 10.18
N LYS A 276 -7.64 -3.92 10.16
CA LYS A 276 -6.71 -4.95 9.67
C LYS A 276 -6.37 -5.97 10.75
N PRO A 277 -6.20 -7.27 10.39
CA PRO A 277 -5.75 -8.29 11.33
C PRO A 277 -4.34 -8.02 11.86
N LEU A 278 -4.13 -8.19 13.15
CA LEU A 278 -2.80 -8.05 13.79
C LEU A 278 -1.76 -8.98 13.17
N GLU A 279 -2.17 -10.20 12.79
CA GLU A 279 -1.30 -11.17 12.10
C GLU A 279 -0.76 -10.61 10.79
N LEU A 280 -1.58 -9.90 10.01
CA LEU A 280 -1.16 -9.27 8.76
C LEU A 280 -0.18 -8.12 9.03
N CYS A 281 -0.52 -7.23 9.97
CA CYS A 281 0.33 -6.11 10.36
C CYS A 281 1.69 -6.61 10.87
N ALA A 282 1.69 -7.59 11.77
CA ALA A 282 2.91 -8.21 12.31
C ALA A 282 3.77 -8.86 11.22
N LYS A 283 3.16 -9.54 10.22
CA LYS A 283 3.89 -10.15 9.11
C LYS A 283 4.62 -9.10 8.28
N LEU A 284 3.99 -7.97 7.96
CA LEU A 284 4.63 -6.89 7.20
C LEU A 284 5.76 -6.22 8.01
N ILE A 285 5.53 -5.98 9.29
CA ILE A 285 6.53 -5.42 10.21
C ILE A 285 7.74 -6.35 10.32
N LYS A 286 7.55 -7.64 10.62
CA LYS A 286 8.62 -8.63 10.73
C LYS A 286 9.44 -8.73 9.44
N ALA A 287 8.75 -8.71 8.28
CA ALA A 287 9.42 -8.76 6.97
C ALA A 287 10.40 -7.60 6.75
N SER A 288 10.12 -6.42 7.34
CA SER A 288 10.87 -5.17 7.07
C SER A 288 11.59 -4.59 8.30
N LYS A 289 11.53 -5.26 9.47
CA LYS A 289 12.21 -4.84 10.71
C LYS A 289 13.72 -4.73 10.46
N ASN A 290 14.32 -3.61 10.82
CA ASN A 290 15.75 -3.31 10.67
C ASN A 290 16.44 -3.17 12.03
N GLY A 291 16.55 -4.29 12.75
CA GLY A 291 17.14 -4.32 14.08
C GLY A 291 16.25 -3.72 15.18
N ALA A 292 16.86 -3.48 16.35
CA ALA A 292 16.17 -3.04 17.54
C ALA A 292 15.59 -1.63 17.42
N ASP A 293 16.26 -0.73 16.69
CA ASP A 293 15.86 0.69 16.56
C ASP A 293 15.00 0.98 15.33
N THR A 294 14.33 -0.07 14.82
CA THR A 294 13.35 0.08 13.74
C THR A 294 12.32 1.15 14.09
N VAL A 295 12.02 2.00 13.10
CA VAL A 295 11.02 3.07 13.17
C VAL A 295 9.90 2.79 12.20
N LEU A 296 8.66 2.76 12.69
CA LEU A 296 7.43 2.67 11.91
C LEU A 296 6.67 3.99 11.94
N VAL A 297 6.15 4.42 10.79
CA VAL A 297 5.14 5.48 10.70
C VAL A 297 3.84 4.92 10.13
N VAL A 298 2.72 5.25 10.76
CA VAL A 298 1.36 4.86 10.35
C VAL A 298 0.55 6.12 10.08
N PRO A 299 0.48 6.59 8.82
CA PRO A 299 -0.20 7.85 8.48
C PRO A 299 -1.71 7.85 8.76
N PHE A 300 -2.33 6.68 8.75
CA PHE A 300 -3.78 6.50 8.95
C PHE A 300 -3.99 5.40 9.99
N ALA A 301 -3.90 5.76 11.28
CA ALA A 301 -3.90 4.76 12.35
C ALA A 301 -5.25 4.04 12.52
N GLY A 302 -6.37 4.73 12.30
CA GLY A 302 -7.72 4.16 12.35
C GLY A 302 -7.96 3.36 13.63
N SER A 303 -8.04 2.03 13.51
CA SER A 303 -8.16 1.13 14.66
C SER A 303 -6.86 0.91 15.45
N GLY A 304 -5.72 1.38 14.96
CA GLY A 304 -4.39 1.20 15.56
C GLY A 304 -3.78 -0.19 15.42
N SER A 305 -4.24 -1.03 14.50
CA SER A 305 -3.75 -2.41 14.38
C SER A 305 -2.25 -2.49 14.09
N GLU A 306 -1.73 -1.65 13.22
CA GLU A 306 -0.31 -1.55 12.90
C GLU A 306 0.52 -1.08 14.10
N CYS A 307 0.00 -0.12 14.87
CA CYS A 307 0.65 0.41 16.08
C CYS A 307 0.65 -0.64 17.21
N VAL A 308 -0.45 -1.38 17.39
CA VAL A 308 -0.55 -2.49 18.33
C VAL A 308 0.44 -3.60 17.97
N ALA A 309 0.54 -3.97 16.69
CA ALA A 309 1.52 -4.94 16.21
C ALA A 309 2.96 -4.45 16.45
N ALA A 310 3.24 -3.16 16.18
CA ALA A 310 4.55 -2.56 16.43
C ALA A 310 4.92 -2.58 17.92
N LYS A 311 3.97 -2.25 18.80
CA LYS A 311 4.19 -2.31 20.26
C LYS A 311 4.51 -3.72 20.74
N LYS A 312 3.77 -4.73 20.27
CA LYS A 312 4.05 -6.15 20.59
C LYS A 312 5.47 -6.55 20.23
N HIS A 313 6.00 -6.05 19.12
CA HIS A 313 7.37 -6.34 18.67
C HIS A 313 8.41 -5.31 19.12
N ASN A 314 8.10 -4.51 20.13
CA ASN A 314 8.99 -3.51 20.72
C ASN A 314 9.65 -2.57 19.71
N ILE A 315 8.87 -2.01 18.78
CA ILE A 315 9.32 -1.12 17.71
C ILE A 315 8.93 0.33 18.03
N ASN A 316 9.80 1.28 17.68
CA ASN A 316 9.45 2.71 17.71
C ASN A 316 8.38 3.00 16.68
N PHE A 317 7.32 3.74 17.04
CA PHE A 317 6.31 4.16 16.07
C PHE A 317 5.68 5.51 16.38
N ILE A 318 5.19 6.16 15.31
CA ILE A 318 4.23 7.25 15.37
C ILE A 318 3.05 6.88 14.46
N GLY A 319 1.84 6.88 15.02
CA GLY A 319 0.58 6.80 14.28
C GLY A 319 -0.10 8.17 14.24
N TYR A 320 -0.69 8.52 13.10
CA TYR A 320 -1.52 9.72 12.95
C TYR A 320 -2.98 9.32 12.76
N GLU A 321 -3.86 10.03 13.43
CA GLU A 321 -5.31 9.83 13.30
C GLU A 321 -6.03 11.17 13.50
N ILE A 322 -6.94 11.48 12.60
CA ILE A 322 -7.68 12.75 12.63
C ILE A 322 -8.94 12.66 13.52
N ASN A 323 -9.57 11.48 13.59
CA ASN A 323 -10.77 11.24 14.36
C ASN A 323 -10.41 11.00 15.84
N GLU A 324 -10.97 11.80 16.75
CA GLU A 324 -10.71 11.75 18.18
C GLU A 324 -11.11 10.44 18.83
N ASP A 325 -12.25 9.86 18.41
CA ASP A 325 -12.74 8.59 18.95
C ASP A 325 -11.79 7.44 18.56
N TYR A 326 -11.22 7.47 17.36
CA TYR A 326 -10.23 6.50 16.93
C TYR A 326 -8.87 6.72 17.59
N VAL A 327 -8.47 7.97 17.87
CA VAL A 327 -7.27 8.23 18.71
C VAL A 327 -7.43 7.61 20.07
N LYS A 328 -8.60 7.78 20.72
CA LYS A 328 -8.89 7.16 22.01
C LYS A 328 -8.87 5.64 21.90
N LEU A 329 -9.55 5.07 20.91
CA LEU A 329 -9.58 3.62 20.64
C LEU A 329 -8.15 3.05 20.50
N CYS A 330 -7.28 3.72 19.75
CA CYS A 330 -5.89 3.32 19.58
C CYS A 330 -5.15 3.30 20.93
N ASN A 331 -5.26 4.37 21.72
CA ASN A 331 -4.58 4.48 23.01
C ASN A 331 -5.09 3.42 24.02
N ASP A 332 -6.40 3.19 24.05
CA ASP A 332 -7.00 2.15 24.91
C ASP A 332 -6.43 0.77 24.52
N ARG A 333 -6.42 0.41 23.24
CA ARG A 333 -5.80 -0.84 22.74
C ARG A 333 -4.31 -0.94 23.06
N LEU A 334 -3.58 0.15 22.90
CA LEU A 334 -2.14 0.18 23.20
C LEU A 334 -1.87 -0.01 24.69
N SER A 335 -2.73 0.49 25.59
CA SER A 335 -2.55 0.31 27.04
C SER A 335 -2.66 -1.16 27.49
N GLU A 336 -3.39 -1.98 26.73
CA GLU A 336 -3.61 -3.41 27.00
C GLU A 336 -2.52 -4.33 26.41
N VAL A 337 -1.55 -3.78 25.65
CA VAL A 337 -0.52 -4.58 24.97
C VAL A 337 0.63 -4.90 25.90
N GLU A 338 0.87 -6.20 26.10
CA GLU A 338 2.12 -6.72 26.64
C GLU A 338 3.16 -6.88 25.50
N VAL A 339 4.40 -6.49 25.76
CA VAL A 339 5.50 -6.61 24.79
C VAL A 339 5.94 -8.08 24.75
N GLU A 340 6.03 -8.65 23.56
CA GLU A 340 6.60 -9.99 23.37
C GLU A 340 8.12 -9.93 23.66
N VAL A 341 8.57 -10.66 24.69
CA VAL A 341 9.99 -10.82 24.98
C VAL A 341 10.56 -11.82 23.97
N GLU A 342 11.39 -11.36 23.05
CA GLU A 342 12.18 -12.27 22.19
C GLU A 342 13.15 -13.03 23.10
N VAL A 343 12.91 -14.33 23.35
CA VAL A 343 13.86 -15.21 24.00
C VAL A 343 14.91 -15.55 22.95
N GLU A 344 16.09 -14.98 23.06
CA GLU A 344 17.24 -15.46 22.29
C GLU A 344 17.48 -16.91 22.69
N VAL A 345 17.18 -17.82 21.78
CA VAL A 345 17.58 -19.23 21.91
C VAL A 345 19.04 -19.29 21.42
N GLU A 346 19.95 -19.41 22.39
CA GLU A 346 21.39 -19.67 22.14
C GLU A 346 21.61 -20.95 21.33
#